data_ec6fe0f9f8305468f224ed65c17a0eee
#
_entry.id   ec6fe0f9f8305468f224ed65c17a0eee
#
_cell.length_a   1.000
_cell.length_b   1.000
_cell.length_c   1.000
_cell.angle_alpha   90.00
_cell.angle_beta   90.00
_cell.angle_gamma   90.00
#
_symmetry.space_group_name_H-M   'P 1'
#
loop_
_entity.id
_entity.type
_entity.pdbx_description
1 polymer ?
#
loop_
_entity_poly.entity_id
_entity_poly.type
_entity_poly.pdbx_seq_one_letter_code
_entity_poly.pdbx_strand_id
1 'polypeptide(L)'
;MAQKANSLAHTKWMCKYHIVFTPKYRRKVIYNQLRKDIGEILRTLCRYKGVEIIEGHLMSDHVHMLVMIPPKESVSKFMGYLKGKSSLMIFDRHANLKYKYGNRHFWCRGYYVDTVGKNAKKIEEYVRNQMQQDLESVSYTHLRAHETPEHL
;
A
#
# COMPACT_ATOMS: atom_id res chain seq x y z
N MET A 1 19.04 -10.02 3.98
CA MET A 1 19.61 -10.22 2.68
C MET A 1 19.54 -8.97 1.82
N ALA A 2 20.64 -8.66 1.19
CA ALA A 2 20.69 -7.44 0.39
C ALA A 2 19.86 -7.58 -0.89
N GLN A 3 19.20 -6.54 -1.25
CA GLN A 3 18.50 -6.47 -2.51
C GLN A 3 19.48 -6.23 -3.64
N LYS A 4 19.29 -6.97 -4.70
CA LYS A 4 20.07 -6.72 -5.90
C LYS A 4 19.43 -5.62 -6.72
N ALA A 5 20.27 -4.85 -7.41
CA ALA A 5 19.75 -3.91 -8.38
C ALA A 5 19.08 -4.69 -9.52
N ASN A 6 17.94 -4.23 -9.94
CA ASN A 6 17.25 -4.82 -11.08
C ASN A 6 17.84 -4.32 -12.38
N SER A 7 17.60 -5.05 -13.45
CA SER A 7 18.08 -4.60 -14.75
C SER A 7 16.93 -4.52 -15.73
N LEU A 8 17.04 -3.55 -16.62
CA LEU A 8 16.09 -3.33 -17.69
C LEU A 8 16.91 -3.00 -18.91
N ALA A 9 17.05 -3.98 -19.82
CA ALA A 9 17.96 -3.88 -20.95
C ALA A 9 19.34 -3.53 -20.43
N HIS A 10 19.83 -2.32 -20.68
CA HIS A 10 21.17 -1.93 -20.26
C HIS A 10 21.16 -1.05 -19.00
N THR A 11 19.98 -0.90 -18.39
CA THR A 11 19.82 -0.02 -17.24
C THR A 11 19.61 -0.82 -15.97
N LYS A 12 20.36 -0.49 -14.95
CA LYS A 12 20.14 -1.07 -13.61
C LYS A 12 19.41 -0.06 -12.75
N TRP A 13 18.52 -0.55 -11.89
CA TRP A 13 17.70 0.35 -11.08
C TRP A 13 17.34 -0.26 -9.74
N MET A 14 17.11 0.64 -8.78
CA MET A 14 16.68 0.27 -7.43
C MET A 14 15.73 1.36 -6.92
N CYS A 15 14.59 1.48 -7.56
CA CYS A 15 13.61 2.50 -7.20
C CYS A 15 12.66 1.93 -6.16
N LYS A 16 12.95 2.22 -4.89
CA LYS A 16 12.17 1.70 -3.77
C LYS A 16 11.37 2.80 -3.12
N TYR A 17 10.17 2.44 -2.71
CA TYR A 17 9.25 3.40 -2.10
C TYR A 17 8.51 2.76 -0.95
N HIS A 18 8.37 3.53 0.13
CA HIS A 18 7.49 3.19 1.23
C HIS A 18 6.17 3.88 0.98
N ILE A 19 5.08 3.13 0.89
CA ILE A 19 3.77 3.65 0.51
C ILE A 19 2.75 3.25 1.56
N VAL A 20 1.90 4.22 1.94
CA VAL A 20 0.83 3.97 2.89
C VAL A 20 -0.46 4.52 2.31
N PHE A 21 -1.52 3.73 2.36
CA PHE A 21 -2.84 4.22 1.95
C PHE A 21 -3.91 3.55 2.80
N THR A 22 -5.09 4.18 2.86
CA THR A 22 -6.12 3.80 3.80
C THR A 22 -7.48 3.64 3.13
N PRO A 23 -8.36 2.81 3.70
CA PRO A 23 -9.74 2.77 3.24
C PRO A 23 -10.40 4.14 3.42
N LYS A 24 -11.40 4.41 2.58
CA LYS A 24 -12.15 5.64 2.62
C LYS A 24 -12.74 5.84 4.00
N TYR A 25 -12.64 7.06 4.51
CA TYR A 25 -13.09 7.40 5.87
C TYR A 25 -12.28 6.70 6.95
N ARG A 26 -11.13 6.12 6.58
CA ARG A 26 -10.25 5.39 7.50
C ARG A 26 -11.01 4.33 8.30
N ARG A 27 -11.93 3.67 7.64
CA ARG A 27 -12.72 2.64 8.29
C ARG A 27 -11.86 1.43 8.61
N LYS A 28 -12.10 0.85 9.77
CA LYS A 28 -11.41 -0.37 10.17
C LYS A 28 -12.17 -1.56 9.62
N VAL A 29 -11.87 -1.90 8.37
CA VAL A 29 -12.60 -2.97 7.69
C VAL A 29 -11.70 -4.09 7.19
N ILE A 30 -10.39 -3.92 7.25
CA ILE A 30 -9.45 -4.89 6.70
C ILE A 30 -9.24 -6.01 7.72
N TYR A 31 -10.16 -6.99 7.71
CA TYR A 31 -10.11 -8.13 8.61
C TYR A 31 -10.42 -9.40 7.85
N ASN A 32 -9.99 -10.51 8.41
CA ASN A 32 -10.43 -11.85 8.01
C ASN A 32 -10.36 -12.06 6.51
N GLN A 33 -11.46 -12.46 5.89
CA GLN A 33 -11.48 -12.79 4.47
C GLN A 33 -11.17 -11.57 3.59
N LEU A 34 -11.68 -10.42 3.96
CA LEU A 34 -11.40 -9.19 3.20
C LEU A 34 -9.89 -8.90 3.21
N ARG A 35 -9.24 -9.10 4.34
CA ARG A 35 -7.81 -8.88 4.44
C ARG A 35 -7.04 -9.81 3.50
N LYS A 36 -7.43 -11.07 3.45
CA LYS A 36 -6.82 -12.06 2.54
C LYS A 36 -7.01 -11.64 1.10
N ASP A 37 -8.23 -11.26 0.76
CA ASP A 37 -8.56 -10.87 -0.60
C ASP A 37 -7.78 -9.63 -1.03
N ILE A 38 -7.70 -8.64 -0.17
CA ILE A 38 -6.93 -7.43 -0.48
C ILE A 38 -5.47 -7.77 -0.73
N GLY A 39 -4.90 -8.63 0.12
CA GLY A 39 -3.52 -9.07 -0.05
C GLY A 39 -3.30 -9.72 -1.40
N GLU A 40 -4.18 -10.64 -1.78
CA GLU A 40 -4.09 -11.32 -3.08
C GLU A 40 -4.22 -10.33 -4.23
N ILE A 41 -5.20 -9.44 -4.11
CA ILE A 41 -5.45 -8.45 -5.17
C ILE A 41 -4.24 -7.55 -5.37
N LEU A 42 -3.70 -7.03 -4.29
CA LEU A 42 -2.56 -6.13 -4.38
C LEU A 42 -1.34 -6.85 -4.97
N ARG A 43 -1.10 -8.08 -4.55
CA ARG A 43 0.02 -8.86 -5.10
C ARG A 43 -0.14 -9.09 -6.59
N THR A 44 -1.35 -9.43 -7.02
CA THR A 44 -1.64 -9.68 -8.43
C THR A 44 -1.42 -8.43 -9.26
N LEU A 45 -1.95 -7.31 -8.79
CA LEU A 45 -1.85 -6.05 -9.53
C LEU A 45 -0.42 -5.55 -9.61
N CYS A 46 0.34 -5.70 -8.54
CA CYS A 46 1.75 -5.35 -8.55
C CYS A 46 2.52 -6.20 -9.56
N ARG A 47 2.21 -7.49 -9.59
CA ARG A 47 2.87 -8.40 -10.53
C ARG A 47 2.61 -7.99 -11.97
N TYR A 48 1.38 -7.58 -12.28
CA TYR A 48 1.05 -7.15 -13.63
C TYR A 48 1.87 -5.94 -14.09
N LYS A 49 2.28 -5.12 -13.15
CA LYS A 49 3.06 -3.92 -13.49
C LYS A 49 4.56 -4.11 -13.28
N GLY A 50 4.97 -5.32 -12.96
CA GLY A 50 6.38 -5.57 -12.71
C GLY A 50 6.88 -4.90 -11.45
N VAL A 51 5.99 -4.61 -10.51
CA VAL A 51 6.33 -4.01 -9.23
C VAL A 51 6.55 -5.12 -8.22
N GLU A 52 7.70 -5.11 -7.59
CA GLU A 52 8.05 -6.10 -6.58
C GLU A 52 7.65 -5.60 -5.21
N ILE A 53 6.94 -6.42 -4.45
CA ILE A 53 6.61 -6.11 -3.07
C ILE A 53 7.71 -6.70 -2.20
N ILE A 54 8.51 -5.82 -1.60
CA ILE A 54 9.58 -6.26 -0.71
C ILE A 54 9.00 -6.62 0.64
N GLU A 55 8.09 -5.80 1.11
CA GLU A 55 7.42 -6.01 2.38
C GLU A 55 6.06 -5.37 2.33
N GLY A 56 5.06 -6.01 2.94
CA GLY A 56 3.72 -5.46 2.97
C GLY A 56 3.00 -5.86 4.23
N HIS A 57 2.20 -4.96 4.77
CA HIS A 57 1.44 -5.19 5.98
C HIS A 57 0.04 -4.60 5.83
N LEU A 58 -0.95 -5.42 6.13
CA LEU A 58 -2.35 -5.02 6.04
C LEU A 58 -2.89 -4.87 7.46
N MET A 59 -3.03 -3.63 7.88
CA MET A 59 -3.63 -3.32 9.17
C MET A 59 -5.13 -3.10 8.98
N SER A 60 -5.86 -3.00 10.07
CA SER A 60 -7.32 -2.91 9.98
C SER A 60 -7.79 -1.67 9.23
N ASP A 61 -7.03 -0.58 9.28
CA ASP A 61 -7.44 0.68 8.67
C ASP A 61 -6.40 1.26 7.73
N HIS A 62 -5.37 0.51 7.37
CA HIS A 62 -4.38 1.02 6.41
C HIS A 62 -3.51 -0.11 5.89
N VAL A 63 -2.79 0.21 4.81
CA VAL A 63 -1.84 -0.68 4.16
C VAL A 63 -0.49 -0.01 4.15
N HIS A 64 0.54 -0.73 4.60
CA HIS A 64 1.94 -0.31 4.47
C HIS A 64 2.59 -1.21 3.43
N MET A 65 3.28 -0.63 2.47
CA MET A 65 3.99 -1.41 1.47
C MET A 65 5.36 -0.81 1.23
N LEU A 66 6.35 -1.69 1.12
CA LEU A 66 7.65 -1.33 0.61
C LEU A 66 7.79 -2.01 -0.74
N VAL A 67 7.88 -1.21 -1.80
CA VAL A 67 7.84 -1.74 -3.16
C VAL A 67 8.99 -1.22 -3.99
N MET A 68 9.33 -1.99 -5.02
CA MET A 68 10.30 -1.59 -6.02
C MET A 68 9.57 -1.40 -7.33
N ILE A 69 9.56 -0.17 -7.82
CA ILE A 69 8.80 0.21 -9.00
C ILE A 69 9.76 0.45 -10.15
N PRO A 70 9.52 -0.16 -11.33
CA PRO A 70 10.39 0.06 -12.49
C PRO A 70 10.45 1.53 -12.88
N PRO A 71 11.60 2.02 -13.36
CA PRO A 71 11.73 3.44 -13.67
C PRO A 71 10.82 3.91 -14.80
N LYS A 72 10.33 3.01 -15.63
CA LYS A 72 9.38 3.38 -16.69
C LYS A 72 7.99 3.73 -16.14
N GLU A 73 7.75 3.45 -14.87
CA GLU A 73 6.46 3.65 -14.26
C GLU A 73 6.57 4.78 -13.25
N SER A 74 5.68 5.78 -13.32
CA SER A 74 5.66 6.81 -12.28
C SER A 74 4.88 6.30 -11.07
N VAL A 75 5.24 6.81 -9.90
CA VAL A 75 4.55 6.42 -8.67
C VAL A 75 3.08 6.78 -8.74
N SER A 76 2.77 7.99 -9.20
CA SER A 76 1.38 8.45 -9.23
C SER A 76 0.55 7.61 -10.20
N LYS A 77 1.11 7.26 -11.35
CA LYS A 77 0.41 6.44 -12.31
C LYS A 77 0.17 5.04 -11.76
N PHE A 78 1.19 4.48 -11.13
CA PHE A 78 1.07 3.16 -10.51
C PHE A 78 0.03 3.17 -9.40
N MET A 79 0.04 4.19 -8.55
CA MET A 79 -0.92 4.27 -7.45
C MET A 79 -2.35 4.47 -7.94
N GLY A 80 -2.53 5.25 -9.00
CA GLY A 80 -3.84 5.38 -9.62
C GLY A 80 -4.36 4.04 -10.11
N TYR A 81 -3.50 3.29 -10.76
CA TYR A 81 -3.83 1.94 -11.22
C TYR A 81 -4.14 1.02 -10.04
N LEU A 82 -3.25 0.99 -9.06
CA LEU A 82 -3.38 0.06 -7.94
C LEU A 82 -4.66 0.31 -7.15
N LYS A 83 -4.92 1.56 -6.81
CA LYS A 83 -6.08 1.91 -6.00
C LYS A 83 -7.37 1.75 -6.80
N GLY A 84 -7.36 2.14 -8.06
CA GLY A 84 -8.55 2.03 -8.90
C GLY A 84 -8.94 0.61 -9.17
N LYS A 85 -7.99 -0.20 -9.64
CA LYS A 85 -8.27 -1.59 -9.96
C LYS A 85 -8.59 -2.41 -8.73
N SER A 86 -7.85 -2.18 -7.62
CA SER A 86 -8.13 -2.93 -6.42
C SER A 86 -9.52 -2.61 -5.87
N SER A 87 -9.97 -1.36 -5.97
CA SER A 87 -11.33 -1.01 -5.53
C SER A 87 -12.35 -1.83 -6.27
N LEU A 88 -12.22 -1.92 -7.60
CA LEU A 88 -13.16 -2.69 -8.41
C LEU A 88 -13.14 -4.16 -8.03
N MET A 89 -11.97 -4.72 -7.84
CA MET A 89 -11.85 -6.14 -7.51
C MET A 89 -12.36 -6.44 -6.10
N ILE A 90 -12.14 -5.52 -5.16
CA ILE A 90 -12.67 -5.66 -3.81
C ILE A 90 -14.19 -5.67 -3.85
N PHE A 91 -14.78 -4.73 -4.58
CA PHE A 91 -16.25 -4.65 -4.66
C PHE A 91 -16.85 -5.84 -5.41
N ASP A 92 -16.09 -6.43 -6.33
CA ASP A 92 -16.53 -7.66 -6.99
C ASP A 92 -16.68 -8.81 -6.02
N ARG A 93 -15.68 -8.95 -5.14
CA ARG A 93 -15.68 -10.06 -4.17
C ARG A 93 -16.54 -9.77 -2.94
N HIS A 94 -16.76 -8.51 -2.64
CA HIS A 94 -17.49 -8.09 -1.45
C HIS A 94 -18.51 -7.02 -1.82
N ALA A 95 -19.54 -7.47 -2.52
CA ALA A 95 -20.53 -6.56 -3.09
C ALA A 95 -21.22 -5.70 -2.05
N ASN A 96 -21.37 -6.20 -0.83
CA ASN A 96 -22.02 -5.45 0.23
C ASN A 96 -21.24 -4.19 0.63
N LEU A 97 -19.94 -4.17 0.40
CA LEU A 97 -19.14 -2.99 0.71
C LEU A 97 -19.36 -1.87 -0.28
N LYS A 98 -19.80 -2.21 -1.48
CA LYS A 98 -20.01 -1.24 -2.52
C LYS A 98 -20.95 -0.11 -2.08
N TYR A 99 -22.00 -0.48 -1.41
CA TYR A 99 -22.99 0.50 -0.95
C TYR A 99 -22.43 1.43 0.12
N LYS A 100 -21.59 0.88 0.99
CA LYS A 100 -20.94 1.68 2.04
C LYS A 100 -20.03 2.74 1.47
N TYR A 101 -19.44 2.48 0.31
CA TYR A 101 -18.42 3.34 -0.29
C TYR A 101 -18.94 4.09 -1.50
N GLY A 102 -20.23 4.19 -1.65
CA GLY A 102 -20.82 4.97 -2.72
C GLY A 102 -20.57 4.40 -4.11
N ASN A 103 -20.36 3.10 -4.19
CA ASN A 103 -20.17 2.37 -5.44
C ASN A 103 -18.93 2.80 -6.24
N ARG A 104 -17.98 3.49 -5.60
CA ARG A 104 -16.88 4.06 -6.38
C ARG A 104 -15.50 3.68 -5.90
N HIS A 105 -15.14 4.15 -4.73
CA HIS A 105 -13.77 4.07 -4.28
C HIS A 105 -13.69 3.43 -2.91
N PHE A 106 -12.91 2.38 -2.82
CA PHE A 106 -12.68 1.75 -1.54
C PHE A 106 -11.66 2.55 -0.72
N TRP A 107 -10.67 3.15 -1.39
CA TRP A 107 -9.55 3.81 -0.73
C TRP A 107 -9.77 5.31 -0.61
N CYS A 108 -9.17 5.90 0.41
CA CYS A 108 -9.10 7.36 0.54
C CYS A 108 -8.40 7.93 -0.67
N ARG A 109 -8.72 9.17 -0.97
CA ARG A 109 -7.98 9.92 -1.96
C ARG A 109 -6.57 10.15 -1.43
N GLY A 110 -5.59 10.03 -2.31
CA GLY A 110 -4.21 10.26 -1.93
C GLY A 110 -3.55 9.06 -1.28
N TYR A 111 -2.32 9.24 -0.91
CA TYR A 111 -1.49 8.23 -0.28
C TYR A 111 -0.22 8.90 0.23
N TYR A 112 0.45 8.25 1.16
CA TYR A 112 1.76 8.69 1.59
C TYR A 112 2.82 7.92 0.80
N VAL A 113 3.85 8.61 0.35
CA VAL A 113 4.97 7.96 -0.33
C VAL A 113 6.27 8.58 0.11
N ASP A 114 7.25 7.73 0.32
CA ASP A 114 8.59 8.16 0.70
C ASP A 114 9.59 7.36 -0.13
N THR A 115 10.53 8.07 -0.73
CA THR A 115 11.57 7.44 -1.52
C THR A 115 12.61 6.82 -0.60
N VAL A 116 12.99 5.59 -0.94
CA VAL A 116 13.94 4.85 -0.12
C VAL A 116 15.28 4.82 -0.84
N GLY A 117 16.33 5.15 -0.11
CA GLY A 117 17.67 5.06 -0.65
C GLY A 117 18.18 3.62 -0.66
N LYS A 118 19.50 3.48 -0.56
CA LYS A 118 20.12 2.16 -0.65
C LYS A 118 19.88 1.28 0.57
N ASN A 119 19.46 1.85 1.67
CA ASN A 119 19.37 1.13 2.93
C ASN A 119 18.02 0.46 3.11
N ALA A 120 17.74 -0.53 2.27
CA ALA A 120 16.46 -1.23 2.28
C ALA A 120 16.16 -1.88 3.61
N LYS A 121 17.20 -2.43 4.25
CA LYS A 121 17.02 -3.12 5.51
C LYS A 121 16.49 -2.21 6.60
N LYS A 122 17.05 -1.00 6.68
CA LYS A 122 16.58 -0.02 7.64
C LYS A 122 15.13 0.35 7.40
N ILE A 123 14.76 0.44 6.16
CA ILE A 123 13.39 0.81 5.81
C ILE A 123 12.42 -0.31 6.16
N GLU A 124 12.83 -1.55 5.92
CA GLU A 124 12.00 -2.68 6.33
C GLU A 124 11.77 -2.67 7.83
N GLU A 125 12.81 -2.36 8.59
CA GLU A 125 12.69 -2.24 10.03
C GLU A 125 11.74 -1.10 10.41
N TYR A 126 11.86 0.02 9.70
CA TYR A 126 11.00 1.16 9.94
C TYR A 126 9.52 0.80 9.72
N VAL A 127 9.24 0.09 8.64
CA VAL A 127 7.87 -0.32 8.36
C VAL A 127 7.34 -1.23 9.46
N ARG A 128 8.14 -2.17 9.92
CA ARG A 128 7.74 -3.05 11.02
C ARG A 128 7.47 -2.28 12.30
N ASN A 129 8.35 -1.31 12.60
CA ASN A 129 8.18 -0.49 13.79
C ASN A 129 6.92 0.36 13.71
N GLN A 130 6.62 0.90 12.53
CA GLN A 130 5.39 1.65 12.30
C GLN A 130 4.18 0.78 12.61
N MET A 131 4.20 -0.44 12.11
CA MET A 131 3.12 -1.36 12.34
C MET A 131 2.96 -1.67 13.83
N GLN A 132 4.09 -1.86 14.52
CA GLN A 132 4.08 -2.14 15.94
C GLN A 132 3.48 -0.97 16.72
N GLN A 133 3.88 0.24 16.37
CA GLN A 133 3.35 1.44 17.02
C GLN A 133 1.87 1.58 16.78
N ASP A 134 1.43 1.31 15.57
CA ASP A 134 0.03 1.38 15.24
C ASP A 134 -0.79 0.41 16.07
N LEU A 135 -0.27 -0.79 16.26
CA LEU A 135 -0.94 -1.77 17.10
C LEU A 135 -1.01 -1.33 18.55
N GLU A 136 0.07 -0.73 19.04
CA GLU A 136 0.14 -0.32 20.44
C GLU A 136 -0.70 0.91 20.74
N SER A 137 -0.84 1.78 19.74
CA SER A 137 -1.57 3.02 19.94
C SER A 137 -2.93 3.00 19.26
N VAL A 138 -3.51 1.83 19.15
CA VAL A 138 -4.79 1.67 18.46
C VAL A 138 -5.87 2.54 19.06
N SER A 139 -5.75 2.90 20.28
CA SER A 139 -6.78 3.66 20.95
C SER A 139 -6.83 5.10 20.47
N TYR A 140 -5.77 5.59 19.98
CA TYR A 140 -5.88 6.92 19.46
C TYR A 140 -5.45 6.98 18.05
N THR A 141 -5.50 7.14 17.74
CA THR A 141 -5.40 7.40 16.62
C THR A 141 -5.21 7.78 15.88
N HIS A 142 -5.16 7.87 15.88
CA HIS A 142 -4.68 8.13 15.26
C HIS A 142 -4.45 8.86 14.88
N LEU A 143 -4.49 9.40 15.01
CA LEU A 143 -4.21 10.11 14.56
C LEU A 143 -3.50 10.70 14.22
N ARG A 144 -3.09 10.83 14.22
CA ARG A 144 -2.32 11.34 13.69
C ARG A 144 -1.94 11.28 12.73
N ALA A 145 -2.25 10.95 12.48
CA ALA A 145 -1.82 10.72 11.64
C ALA A 145 -2.10 10.93 10.96
N HIS A 146 -2.47 11.28 10.84
CA HIS A 146 -2.56 11.42 10.17
C HIS A 146 -2.47 11.92 9.76
N GLU A 147 -2.42 12.27 10.25
CA GLU A 147 -1.99 12.52 9.82
C GLU A 147 -1.85 12.41 8.86
N THR A 148 -1.90 11.94 8.58
CA THR A 148 -1.84 11.74 7.61
C THR A 148 -2.27 11.84 6.68
N PRO A 149 -2.29 11.46 6.47
CA PRO A 149 -2.43 11.72 5.19
C PRO A 149 -3.60 12.07 4.64
N GLU A 150 -4.25 12.38 4.83
CA GLU A 150 -5.14 12.73 4.21
C GLU A 150 -5.01 13.85 3.90
N HIS A 151 -4.57 14.22 4.28
CA HIS A 151 -4.21 15.17 3.87
C HIS A 151 -3.29 15.00 3.27
N LEU A 152 -3.26 14.27 3.40
CA LEU A 152 -2.27 14.05 2.61
C LEU A 152 -2.59 14.48 1.38
#